data_b82ba67cf7b45250bdaa7317e4a8db4f
#
_entry.id   b82ba67cf7b45250bdaa7317e4a8db4f
#
_cell.length_a   1.000
_cell.length_b   1.000
_cell.length_c   1.000
_cell.angle_alpha   90.00
_cell.angle_beta   90.00
_cell.angle_gamma   90.00
#
_symmetry.space_group_name_H-M   'P 1'
#
loop_
_entity.id
_entity.type
_entity.pdbx_description
1 polymer ?
#
loop_
_entity_poly.entity_id
_entity_poly.type
_entity_poly.pdbx_seq_one_letter_code
_entity_poly.pdbx_strand_id
1 'polypeptide(L)'
;MRKHQGIAAFMTIAISAGVALALAGASATPALAAAGVLRARFNADIRSTDPGTNRDANTDGVMGHVVEGLVAFREDTSIGPMLAESWEISPDGKTYTFQLRKGVKFHNGATMTADDVVWSFKRWLDPATQWRCLSEFSDTGIAKILGVEATDPQTVVIRLERPTALLLGTLARPDCGQTAILHRDSLAPDGKWREPVATGPFKLGEWKRGQYVDLIRFDDYVSRTEPRDGYTGAKKVEVDKVRVNIIPDSSAAKAGLLSGALDIINSLSVPEVEELKSHADVKLSITPALGLTGILLQSNDSLLKDVRIRRALALSLDTREIADVVMQGTARANNSALPIGSPFHGPVEDQGYTQDIAQARKLLVEAGYKGQPIKMIANKRYSFVFDSAVLVQAMAQAVGLKIEIEVLDWATQLDRYSKGDYQAMAFVYSARLDPSLSFEMLTGPKATQPRKVWDNPEAQEMLRQSMLTTDTAKRQALFDEMHRRFIADVPMIVLFNGSELAAHRNNVKGYAGWLYPQPRFWGVSLQ
;
A
#
# COMPACT_ATOMS: atom_id res chain seq x y z
N MET A 1 25.19 40.52 -78.73
CA MET A 1 26.54 40.70 -79.39
C MET A 1 27.48 39.64 -78.84
N ARG A 2 27.92 38.81 -79.75
CA ARG A 2 29.23 38.16 -79.88
C ARG A 2 29.81 37.41 -78.66
N LYS A 3 29.86 36.03 -78.69
CA LYS A 3 30.91 35.20 -79.35
C LYS A 3 32.20 35.12 -78.50
N HIS A 4 32.87 34.00 -78.16
CA HIS A 4 33.30 32.79 -78.89
C HIS A 4 33.76 31.76 -77.81
N GLN A 5 33.48 30.45 -77.84
CA GLN A 5 34.17 29.37 -78.52
C GLN A 5 35.64 29.16 -78.14
N GLY A 6 35.96 27.91 -77.85
CA GLY A 6 37.26 27.24 -77.93
C GLY A 6 37.30 26.03 -77.00
N ILE A 7 37.12 24.88 -77.39
CA ILE A 7 37.56 23.63 -78.03
C ILE A 7 38.98 23.21 -77.66
N ALA A 8 39.05 21.92 -77.31
CA ALA A 8 40.09 20.85 -77.49
C ALA A 8 40.80 20.48 -76.13
N ALA A 9 41.09 19.30 -75.87
CA ALA A 9 41.03 17.94 -76.37
C ALA A 9 42.09 17.09 -75.64
N PHE A 10 41.72 15.85 -75.31
CA PHE A 10 42.55 14.66 -75.09
C PHE A 10 43.78 14.68 -74.17
N MET A 11 43.81 13.87 -73.10
CA MET A 11 44.73 12.70 -73.07
C MET A 11 44.36 11.74 -71.93
N THR A 12 44.15 10.49 -72.30
CA THR A 12 43.93 9.31 -71.47
C THR A 12 45.25 8.81 -70.90
N ILE A 13 45.38 8.65 -69.58
CA ILE A 13 46.34 7.75 -68.94
C ILE A 13 45.66 6.99 -67.83
N ALA A 14 45.55 5.67 -68.01
CA ALA A 14 45.12 4.71 -67.03
C ALA A 14 46.28 4.41 -66.09
N ILE A 15 46.09 4.61 -64.78
CA ILE A 15 46.92 4.01 -63.73
C ILE A 15 46.01 3.35 -62.72
N SER A 16 46.01 2.03 -62.72
CA SER A 16 45.41 1.17 -61.70
C SER A 16 46.24 1.23 -60.43
N ALA A 17 45.64 1.77 -59.36
CA ALA A 17 46.16 1.59 -58.05
C ALA A 17 44.99 1.14 -57.11
N GLY A 18 45.12 -0.10 -56.62
CA GLY A 18 44.18 -0.70 -55.71
C GLY A 18 44.21 0.05 -54.37
N VAL A 19 43.05 0.55 -53.95
CA VAL A 19 42.84 1.06 -52.58
C VAL A 19 42.03 0.03 -51.83
N ALA A 20 42.68 -0.65 -50.88
CA ALA A 20 42.03 -1.50 -49.90
C ALA A 20 41.13 -0.63 -49.01
N LEU A 21 39.81 -0.80 -49.10
CA LEU A 21 38.82 -0.18 -48.20
C LEU A 21 38.89 -0.91 -46.86
N ALA A 22 39.57 -0.33 -45.88
CA ALA A 22 39.43 -0.72 -44.47
C ALA A 22 38.05 -0.24 -43.99
N LEU A 23 37.09 -1.15 -43.92
CA LEU A 23 35.83 -0.94 -43.18
C LEU A 23 36.15 -0.85 -41.67
N ALA A 24 36.39 0.36 -41.18
CA ALA A 24 36.31 0.65 -39.76
C ALA A 24 34.85 0.53 -39.36
N GLY A 25 34.47 -0.61 -38.79
CA GLY A 25 33.20 -0.80 -38.11
C GLY A 25 33.14 0.14 -36.91
N ALA A 26 32.55 1.31 -37.09
CA ALA A 26 32.12 2.13 -35.96
C ALA A 26 31.00 1.36 -35.22
N SER A 27 31.37 0.70 -34.12
CA SER A 27 30.40 0.20 -33.15
C SER A 27 29.64 1.42 -32.64
N ALA A 28 28.45 1.67 -33.18
CA ALA A 28 27.53 2.61 -32.63
C ALA A 28 27.13 2.05 -31.26
N THR A 29 27.78 2.53 -30.22
CA THR A 29 27.22 2.45 -28.86
C THR A 29 25.81 3.04 -28.94
N PRO A 30 24.75 2.30 -28.53
CA PRO A 30 23.46 2.91 -28.48
C PRO A 30 23.57 4.13 -27.55
N ALA A 31 23.33 5.30 -28.09
CA ALA A 31 23.15 6.50 -27.28
C ALA A 31 22.01 6.17 -26.32
N LEU A 32 22.30 6.11 -25.02
CA LEU A 32 21.24 6.14 -24.01
C LEU A 32 20.43 7.38 -24.34
N ALA A 33 19.19 7.15 -24.80
CA ALA A 33 18.23 8.23 -24.93
C ALA A 33 18.21 8.97 -23.60
N ALA A 34 18.34 10.31 -23.61
CA ALA A 34 18.34 11.12 -22.42
C ALA A 34 17.08 10.78 -21.62
N ALA A 35 17.27 10.17 -20.47
CA ALA A 35 16.17 9.73 -19.63
C ALA A 35 15.48 10.99 -19.07
N GLY A 36 14.26 11.26 -19.53
CA GLY A 36 13.55 12.51 -19.28
C GLY A 36 13.06 12.70 -17.83
N VAL A 37 12.28 13.75 -17.63
CA VAL A 37 11.59 14.04 -16.37
C VAL A 37 10.21 13.41 -16.36
N LEU A 38 9.96 12.45 -15.47
CA LEU A 38 8.64 11.88 -15.22
C LEU A 38 7.85 12.84 -14.31
N ARG A 39 6.66 13.25 -14.73
CA ARG A 39 5.82 14.22 -14.01
C ARG A 39 4.62 13.50 -13.41
N ALA A 40 4.67 13.30 -12.10
CA ALA A 40 3.59 12.66 -11.33
C ALA A 40 2.80 13.72 -10.54
N ARG A 41 1.59 13.37 -10.14
CA ARG A 41 0.74 14.20 -9.29
C ARG A 41 0.59 13.61 -7.90
N PHE A 42 0.65 14.46 -6.85
CA PHE A 42 0.11 14.18 -5.53
C PHE A 42 -0.99 15.19 -5.18
N ASN A 43 -1.97 14.76 -4.39
CA ASN A 43 -3.12 15.58 -4.01
C ASN A 43 -2.85 16.53 -2.84
N ALA A 44 -1.73 16.40 -2.16
CA ALA A 44 -1.28 17.29 -1.10
C ALA A 44 0.25 17.27 -0.99
N ASP A 45 0.82 18.29 -0.38
CA ASP A 45 2.26 18.38 -0.12
C ASP A 45 2.70 17.35 0.94
N ILE A 46 3.99 16.99 0.92
CA ILE A 46 4.61 16.22 1.98
C ILE A 46 4.76 17.06 3.24
N ARG A 47 4.82 16.43 4.40
CA ARG A 47 4.92 17.13 5.69
C ARG A 47 6.33 17.19 6.23
N SER A 48 7.15 16.19 5.89
CA SER A 48 8.50 16.02 6.39
C SER A 48 9.35 15.26 5.38
N THR A 49 10.65 15.36 5.52
CA THR A 49 11.63 14.50 4.85
C THR A 49 12.24 13.48 5.81
N ASP A 50 11.85 13.51 7.09
CA ASP A 50 12.22 12.52 8.10
C ASP A 50 11.23 11.33 8.02
N PRO A 51 11.67 10.15 7.55
CA PRO A 51 10.77 9.04 7.28
C PRO A 51 10.12 8.52 8.57
N GLY A 52 8.85 8.14 8.52
CA GLY A 52 8.15 7.50 9.64
C GLY A 52 7.83 8.39 10.84
N THR A 53 8.08 9.70 10.79
CA THR A 53 7.77 10.64 11.89
C THR A 53 6.40 11.30 11.75
N ASN A 54 5.79 11.26 10.57
CA ASN A 54 4.49 11.85 10.29
C ASN A 54 3.49 10.81 9.74
N ARG A 55 2.20 11.00 10.07
CA ARG A 55 1.11 10.24 9.42
C ARG A 55 0.66 10.96 8.16
N ASP A 56 1.30 10.66 7.04
CA ASP A 56 0.96 11.25 5.76
C ASP A 56 1.38 10.35 4.60
N ALA A 57 0.40 9.86 3.85
CA ALA A 57 0.62 8.92 2.75
C ALA A 57 1.49 9.52 1.62
N ASN A 58 1.42 10.84 1.38
CA ASN A 58 2.24 11.49 0.37
C ASN A 58 3.70 11.58 0.80
N THR A 59 3.95 11.87 2.08
CA THR A 59 5.31 11.80 2.67
C THR A 59 5.88 10.38 2.53
N ASP A 60 5.11 9.37 2.93
CA ASP A 60 5.52 7.96 2.81
C ASP A 60 5.79 7.59 1.34
N GLY A 61 4.96 8.09 0.40
CA GLY A 61 5.12 7.87 -1.04
C GLY A 61 6.40 8.47 -1.62
N VAL A 62 6.78 9.68 -1.23
CA VAL A 62 8.06 10.30 -1.65
C VAL A 62 9.22 9.58 -0.99
N MET A 63 9.17 9.40 0.33
CA MET A 63 10.28 8.83 1.10
C MET A 63 10.55 7.37 0.74
N GLY A 64 9.54 6.60 0.33
CA GLY A 64 9.70 5.22 -0.13
C GLY A 64 10.59 5.05 -1.37
N HIS A 65 10.94 6.13 -2.08
CA HIS A 65 11.92 6.15 -3.17
C HIS A 65 13.33 6.53 -2.71
N VAL A 66 13.43 7.14 -1.54
CA VAL A 66 14.69 7.69 -1.01
C VAL A 66 15.32 6.75 0.00
N VAL A 67 14.49 6.01 0.76
CA VAL A 67 14.96 5.16 1.87
C VAL A 67 14.69 3.68 1.61
N GLU A 68 15.44 2.82 2.29
CA GLU A 68 15.24 1.38 2.32
C GLU A 68 15.46 0.83 3.73
N GLY A 69 14.71 -0.23 4.08
CA GLY A 69 14.87 -0.99 5.31
C GLY A 69 15.62 -2.31 5.10
N LEU A 70 15.79 -3.09 6.16
CA LEU A 70 16.40 -4.43 6.08
C LEU A 70 15.58 -5.37 5.20
N VAL A 71 14.26 -5.30 5.32
CA VAL A 71 13.26 -6.09 4.59
C VAL A 71 12.20 -5.17 4.02
N ALA A 72 11.45 -5.66 3.04
CA ALA A 72 10.37 -4.91 2.41
C ALA A 72 9.25 -5.85 1.96
N PHE A 73 8.06 -5.30 1.65
CA PHE A 73 6.94 -6.08 1.11
C PHE A 73 7.13 -6.40 -0.37
N ARG A 74 6.80 -7.65 -0.74
CA ARG A 74 6.65 -8.10 -2.12
C ARG A 74 5.32 -7.64 -2.71
N GLU A 75 5.12 -7.94 -3.99
CA GLU A 75 3.88 -7.62 -4.70
C GLU A 75 2.65 -8.28 -4.05
N ASP A 76 2.82 -9.52 -3.56
CA ASP A 76 1.80 -10.32 -2.87
C ASP A 76 1.66 -10.01 -1.37
N THR A 77 2.30 -8.95 -0.87
CA THR A 77 2.38 -8.56 0.55
C THR A 77 3.18 -9.49 1.47
N SER A 78 3.81 -10.53 0.96
CA SER A 78 4.79 -11.29 1.73
C SER A 78 6.06 -10.45 1.97
N ILE A 79 6.90 -10.88 2.93
CA ILE A 79 8.15 -10.17 3.24
C ILE A 79 9.30 -10.73 2.41
N GLY A 80 10.05 -9.82 1.79
CA GLY A 80 11.26 -10.13 1.05
C GLY A 80 12.48 -9.38 1.56
N PRO A 81 13.69 -9.84 1.18
CA PRO A 81 14.95 -9.19 1.54
C PRO A 81 15.09 -7.85 0.78
N MET A 82 15.69 -6.82 1.44
CA MET A 82 16.02 -5.55 0.81
C MET A 82 17.47 -5.16 1.06
N LEU A 83 17.81 -4.48 2.17
CA LEU A 83 19.20 -4.24 2.57
C LEU A 83 19.83 -5.47 3.24
N ALA A 84 19.01 -6.32 3.89
CA ALA A 84 19.44 -7.66 4.21
C ALA A 84 19.46 -8.53 2.95
N GLU A 85 20.47 -9.38 2.80
CA GLU A 85 20.53 -10.45 1.80
C GLU A 85 19.64 -11.61 2.23
N SER A 86 19.71 -11.94 3.52
CA SER A 86 18.94 -13.00 4.16
C SER A 86 18.78 -12.74 5.66
N TRP A 87 17.94 -13.53 6.29
CA TRP A 87 17.82 -13.55 7.76
C TRP A 87 17.51 -14.95 8.27
N GLU A 88 17.86 -15.17 9.52
CA GLU A 88 17.52 -16.39 10.29
C GLU A 88 16.78 -16.00 11.57
N ILE A 89 15.85 -16.85 11.97
CA ILE A 89 15.07 -16.69 13.21
C ILE A 89 15.43 -17.85 14.13
N SER A 90 15.81 -17.55 15.37
CA SER A 90 16.09 -18.59 16.36
C SER A 90 14.85 -19.47 16.64
N PRO A 91 15.03 -20.73 17.07
CA PRO A 91 13.91 -21.65 17.33
C PRO A 91 12.88 -21.13 18.34
N ASP A 92 13.29 -20.27 19.27
CA ASP A 92 12.41 -19.63 20.25
C ASP A 92 11.71 -18.38 19.70
N GLY A 93 11.99 -17.96 18.45
CA GLY A 93 11.40 -16.83 17.78
C GLY A 93 11.80 -15.45 18.32
N LYS A 94 12.85 -15.38 19.15
CA LYS A 94 13.25 -14.15 19.85
C LYS A 94 14.48 -13.48 19.28
N THR A 95 15.28 -14.17 18.47
CA THR A 95 16.50 -13.62 17.89
C THR A 95 16.42 -13.68 16.38
N TYR A 96 16.63 -12.52 15.74
CA TYR A 96 16.69 -12.36 14.30
C TYR A 96 18.09 -11.96 13.90
N THR A 97 18.75 -12.79 13.07
CA THR A 97 20.10 -12.54 12.55
C THR A 97 20.00 -12.18 11.08
N PHE A 98 20.37 -10.97 10.72
CA PHE A 98 20.33 -10.47 9.35
C PHE A 98 21.74 -10.44 8.76
N GLN A 99 21.91 -11.01 7.57
CA GLN A 99 23.08 -10.86 6.72
C GLN A 99 22.89 -9.69 5.77
N LEU A 100 23.76 -8.69 5.80
CA LEU A 100 23.61 -7.48 4.98
C LEU A 100 24.18 -7.69 3.57
N ARG A 101 23.57 -7.03 2.60
CA ARG A 101 24.12 -6.93 1.24
C ARG A 101 25.45 -6.17 1.26
N LYS A 102 26.41 -6.63 0.45
CA LYS A 102 27.72 -5.99 0.31
C LYS A 102 27.69 -4.85 -0.70
N GLY A 103 28.49 -3.83 -0.47
CA GLY A 103 28.72 -2.74 -1.40
C GLY A 103 27.58 -1.73 -1.54
N VAL A 104 26.52 -1.81 -0.73
CA VAL A 104 25.45 -0.83 -0.72
C VAL A 104 26.00 0.54 -0.32
N LYS A 105 25.64 1.58 -1.09
CA LYS A 105 26.07 2.94 -0.84
C LYS A 105 24.95 3.83 -0.35
N PHE A 106 25.26 4.72 0.56
CA PHE A 106 24.43 5.84 0.90
C PHE A 106 24.54 6.96 -0.15
N HIS A 107 23.59 7.87 -0.15
CA HIS A 107 23.52 9.01 -1.07
C HIS A 107 24.77 9.94 -1.01
N ASN A 108 25.50 9.94 0.10
CA ASN A 108 26.79 10.66 0.27
C ASN A 108 28.00 9.86 -0.21
N GLY A 109 27.81 8.63 -0.74
CA GLY A 109 28.88 7.76 -1.24
C GLY A 109 29.51 6.83 -0.20
N ALA A 110 29.19 6.98 1.09
CA ALA A 110 29.65 6.07 2.14
C ALA A 110 29.08 4.65 1.92
N THR A 111 29.84 3.62 2.25
CA THR A 111 29.39 2.23 2.19
C THR A 111 28.65 1.87 3.49
N MET A 112 27.45 1.29 3.34
CA MET A 112 26.63 0.83 4.47
C MET A 112 27.29 -0.35 5.19
N THR A 113 27.24 -0.33 6.51
CA THR A 113 27.68 -1.40 7.40
C THR A 113 26.64 -1.71 8.47
N ALA A 114 26.87 -2.78 9.25
CA ALA A 114 26.03 -3.13 10.37
C ALA A 114 25.96 -2.05 11.46
N ASP A 115 27.01 -1.25 11.62
CA ASP A 115 27.02 -0.12 12.56
C ASP A 115 26.02 0.98 12.19
N ASP A 116 25.76 1.19 10.89
CA ASP A 116 24.73 2.13 10.42
C ASP A 116 23.33 1.61 10.73
N VAL A 117 23.14 0.30 10.67
CA VAL A 117 21.88 -0.34 11.08
C VAL A 117 21.66 -0.14 12.58
N VAL A 118 22.66 -0.44 13.41
CA VAL A 118 22.61 -0.25 14.87
C VAL A 118 22.31 1.21 15.20
N TRP A 119 22.98 2.16 14.54
CA TRP A 119 22.76 3.59 14.73
C TRP A 119 21.34 4.00 14.34
N SER A 120 20.82 3.49 13.22
CA SER A 120 19.45 3.78 12.76
C SER A 120 18.41 3.26 13.75
N PHE A 121 18.55 2.03 14.24
CA PHE A 121 17.65 1.47 15.25
C PHE A 121 17.73 2.22 16.58
N LYS A 122 18.94 2.63 17.02
CA LYS A 122 19.07 3.46 18.22
C LYS A 122 18.29 4.77 18.08
N ARG A 123 18.33 5.38 16.90
CA ARG A 123 17.55 6.58 16.59
C ARG A 123 16.03 6.28 16.62
N TRP A 124 15.58 5.22 15.94
CA TRP A 124 14.15 4.88 15.90
C TRP A 124 13.57 4.54 17.26
N LEU A 125 14.33 3.92 18.13
CA LEU A 125 13.91 3.52 19.47
C LEU A 125 14.03 4.68 20.48
N ASP A 126 14.63 5.80 20.12
CA ASP A 126 14.67 7.02 20.94
C ASP A 126 13.33 7.77 20.83
N PRO A 127 12.60 7.99 21.95
CA PRO A 127 11.36 8.77 21.95
C PRO A 127 11.50 10.18 21.37
N ALA A 128 12.68 10.80 21.46
CA ALA A 128 12.95 12.12 20.91
C ALA A 128 12.83 12.17 19.38
N THR A 129 12.97 11.03 18.68
CA THR A 129 12.76 10.90 17.25
C THR A 129 11.29 11.05 16.84
N GLN A 130 10.35 10.81 17.78
CA GLN A 130 8.91 10.80 17.52
C GLN A 130 8.51 9.83 16.40
N TRP A 131 9.24 8.72 16.30
CA TRP A 131 8.90 7.68 15.32
C TRP A 131 7.53 7.08 15.62
N ARG A 132 6.63 7.14 14.64
CA ARG A 132 5.21 6.77 14.83
C ARG A 132 4.98 5.30 15.17
N CYS A 133 5.94 4.44 14.87
CA CYS A 133 5.85 3.00 15.15
C CYS A 133 6.60 2.59 16.42
N LEU A 134 7.17 3.52 17.18
CA LEU A 134 7.89 3.21 18.41
C LEU A 134 7.04 2.43 19.41
N SER A 135 5.75 2.77 19.55
CA SER A 135 4.84 2.08 20.47
C SER A 135 4.67 0.59 20.17
N GLU A 136 4.88 0.16 18.93
CA GLU A 136 4.77 -1.25 18.53
C GLU A 136 5.93 -2.09 19.08
N PHE A 137 7.06 -1.44 19.38
CA PHE A 137 8.27 -2.07 19.94
C PHE A 137 8.48 -1.77 21.44
N SER A 138 7.44 -1.28 22.10
CA SER A 138 7.39 -1.04 23.55
C SER A 138 6.85 -2.27 24.32
N ASP A 139 6.80 -2.17 25.65
CA ASP A 139 6.29 -3.22 26.55
C ASP A 139 4.86 -3.66 26.21
N THR A 140 4.02 -2.72 25.72
CA THR A 140 2.62 -2.96 25.37
C THR A 140 2.41 -3.23 23.87
N GLY A 141 3.47 -3.15 23.07
CA GLY A 141 3.42 -3.33 21.62
C GLY A 141 3.46 -4.80 21.17
N ILE A 142 3.74 -5.00 19.88
CA ILE A 142 3.83 -6.35 19.28
C ILE A 142 5.00 -7.17 19.87
N ALA A 143 6.15 -6.54 20.05
CA ALA A 143 7.30 -7.09 20.76
C ALA A 143 8.29 -5.99 21.16
N LYS A 144 8.78 -6.02 22.39
CA LYS A 144 9.85 -5.12 22.82
C LYS A 144 11.18 -5.56 22.21
N ILE A 145 11.87 -4.65 21.54
CA ILE A 145 13.26 -4.84 21.13
C ILE A 145 14.17 -4.62 22.35
N LEU A 146 14.89 -5.67 22.75
CA LEU A 146 15.83 -5.62 23.87
C LEU A 146 17.20 -5.07 23.45
N GLY A 147 17.59 -5.29 22.18
CA GLY A 147 18.85 -4.83 21.66
C GLY A 147 19.00 -5.06 20.17
N VAL A 148 19.84 -4.25 19.54
CA VAL A 148 20.27 -4.37 18.15
C VAL A 148 21.79 -4.27 18.16
N GLU A 149 22.48 -5.27 17.68
CA GLU A 149 23.94 -5.43 17.78
C GLU A 149 24.54 -5.77 16.42
N ALA A 150 25.67 -5.17 16.10
CA ALA A 150 26.55 -5.58 15.01
C ALA A 150 27.55 -6.61 15.54
N THR A 151 27.55 -7.82 15.01
CA THR A 151 28.53 -8.86 15.38
C THR A 151 29.77 -8.82 14.48
N ASP A 152 29.60 -8.31 13.28
CA ASP A 152 30.63 -7.97 12.30
C ASP A 152 30.08 -6.92 11.33
N PRO A 153 30.88 -6.37 10.37
CA PRO A 153 30.41 -5.31 9.48
C PRO A 153 29.21 -5.68 8.57
N GLN A 154 28.86 -6.96 8.47
CA GLN A 154 27.79 -7.48 7.59
C GLN A 154 26.67 -8.18 8.34
N THR A 155 26.77 -8.34 9.66
CA THR A 155 25.81 -9.13 10.44
C THR A 155 25.18 -8.30 11.55
N VAL A 156 23.87 -8.24 11.57
CA VAL A 156 23.06 -7.56 12.59
C VAL A 156 22.18 -8.56 13.32
N VAL A 157 22.16 -8.47 14.64
CA VAL A 157 21.30 -9.29 15.51
C VAL A 157 20.31 -8.40 16.24
N ILE A 158 19.01 -8.71 16.06
CA ILE A 158 17.91 -8.07 16.80
C ILE A 158 17.36 -9.07 17.82
N ARG A 159 17.30 -8.67 19.09
CA ARG A 159 16.77 -9.49 20.19
C ARG A 159 15.45 -8.94 20.70
N LEU A 160 14.46 -9.82 20.86
CA LEU A 160 13.12 -9.50 21.34
C LEU A 160 12.88 -10.09 22.73
N GLU A 161 12.05 -9.43 23.52
CA GLU A 161 11.59 -9.93 24.82
C GLU A 161 10.70 -11.17 24.67
N ARG A 162 9.84 -11.20 23.66
CA ARG A 162 8.91 -12.28 23.34
C ARG A 162 8.87 -12.56 21.83
N PRO A 163 8.53 -13.79 21.40
CA PRO A 163 8.39 -14.08 19.97
C PRO A 163 7.23 -13.30 19.36
N THR A 164 7.36 -12.96 18.06
CA THR A 164 6.26 -12.39 17.27
C THR A 164 6.43 -12.72 15.80
N ALA A 165 5.34 -12.99 15.10
CA ALA A 165 5.31 -13.10 13.64
C ALA A 165 5.33 -11.71 12.94
N LEU A 166 5.10 -10.64 13.69
CA LEU A 166 4.84 -9.31 13.13
C LEU A 166 6.11 -8.46 12.97
N LEU A 167 7.28 -8.89 13.51
CA LEU A 167 8.50 -8.07 13.45
C LEU A 167 8.85 -7.65 12.03
N LEU A 168 9.05 -8.62 11.14
CA LEU A 168 9.49 -8.36 9.77
C LEU A 168 8.48 -7.49 9.02
N GLY A 169 7.18 -7.80 9.17
CA GLY A 169 6.11 -6.99 8.58
C GLY A 169 6.12 -5.55 9.08
N THR A 170 6.33 -5.34 10.38
CA THR A 170 6.38 -3.99 10.94
C THR A 170 7.62 -3.23 10.48
N LEU A 171 8.78 -3.89 10.40
CA LEU A 171 10.00 -3.27 9.86
C LEU A 171 9.83 -2.85 8.39
N ALA A 172 9.08 -3.61 7.60
CA ALA A 172 8.85 -3.35 6.18
C ALA A 172 7.78 -2.27 5.90
N ARG A 173 7.00 -1.84 6.89
CA ARG A 173 5.83 -0.97 6.68
C ARG A 173 6.21 0.39 6.09
N PRO A 174 5.63 0.77 4.93
CA PRO A 174 5.86 2.10 4.33
C PRO A 174 5.49 3.25 5.28
N ASP A 175 4.39 3.10 6.02
CA ASP A 175 3.94 4.11 6.98
C ASP A 175 4.81 4.19 8.25
N CYS A 176 5.69 3.23 8.52
CA CYS A 176 6.76 3.32 9.52
C CYS A 176 8.07 3.87 8.93
N GLY A 177 8.05 4.40 7.70
CA GLY A 177 9.24 4.82 6.97
C GLY A 177 10.14 3.65 6.58
N GLN A 178 9.57 2.43 6.43
CA GLN A 178 10.28 1.16 6.15
C GLN A 178 11.38 0.84 7.18
N THR A 179 11.31 1.40 8.38
CA THR A 179 12.38 1.35 9.39
C THR A 179 13.75 1.63 8.73
N ALA A 180 13.83 2.74 8.03
CA ALA A 180 14.90 3.09 7.11
C ALA A 180 16.29 3.03 7.76
N ILE A 181 17.25 2.49 7.01
CA ILE A 181 18.65 2.55 7.40
C ILE A 181 19.23 3.85 6.83
N LEU A 182 19.68 4.71 7.73
CA LEU A 182 20.15 6.06 7.45
C LEU A 182 21.62 6.22 7.81
N HIS A 183 22.32 7.08 7.07
CA HIS A 183 23.63 7.54 7.48
C HIS A 183 23.52 8.66 8.53
N ARG A 184 24.50 8.75 9.43
CA ARG A 184 24.53 9.77 10.49
C ARG A 184 24.52 11.21 9.98
N ASP A 185 24.98 11.46 8.75
CA ASP A 185 24.90 12.76 8.09
C ASP A 185 23.46 13.22 7.79
N SER A 186 22.47 12.36 8.03
CA SER A 186 21.06 12.76 8.04
C SER A 186 20.73 13.75 9.15
N LEU A 187 21.57 13.82 10.18
CA LEU A 187 21.49 14.79 11.26
C LEU A 187 22.54 15.87 11.11
N ALA A 188 22.20 17.09 11.52
CA ALA A 188 23.14 18.17 11.71
C ALA A 188 24.02 17.93 12.95
N PRO A 189 25.15 18.64 13.13
CA PRO A 189 26.02 18.48 14.29
C PRO A 189 25.34 18.70 15.65
N ASP A 190 24.21 19.43 15.69
CA ASP A 190 23.39 19.64 16.88
C ASP A 190 22.36 18.51 17.12
N GLY A 191 22.42 17.43 16.33
CA GLY A 191 21.54 16.26 16.44
C GLY A 191 20.16 16.42 15.79
N LYS A 192 19.85 17.58 15.21
CA LYS A 192 18.58 17.81 14.53
C LYS A 192 18.55 17.18 13.15
N TRP A 193 17.35 16.78 12.72
CA TRP A 193 17.13 16.32 11.37
C TRP A 193 17.53 17.38 10.33
N ARG A 194 18.28 16.98 9.34
CA ARG A 194 18.75 17.82 8.25
C ARG A 194 18.11 17.39 6.91
N GLU A 195 18.44 16.19 6.44
CA GLU A 195 17.97 15.64 5.17
C GLU A 195 18.19 14.12 5.15
N PRO A 196 17.44 13.35 4.33
CA PRO A 196 17.64 11.91 4.26
C PRO A 196 18.94 11.57 3.49
N VAL A 197 19.95 11.07 4.19
CA VAL A 197 21.10 10.41 3.59
C VAL A 197 20.88 8.91 3.74
N ALA A 198 20.34 8.27 2.71
CA ALA A 198 19.86 6.89 2.72
C ALA A 198 20.37 6.12 1.49
N THR A 199 19.81 4.95 1.21
CA THR A 199 20.32 3.99 0.22
C THR A 199 19.41 3.81 -0.99
N GLY A 200 18.26 4.48 -1.03
CA GLY A 200 17.23 4.28 -2.06
C GLY A 200 17.66 4.69 -3.47
N PRO A 201 16.91 4.27 -4.51
CA PRO A 201 17.25 4.50 -5.91
C PRO A 201 17.17 5.96 -6.36
N PHE A 202 16.55 6.81 -5.55
CA PHE A 202 16.49 8.25 -5.75
C PHE A 202 17.05 9.00 -4.56
N LYS A 203 17.66 10.16 -4.83
CA LYS A 203 17.97 11.19 -3.83
C LYS A 203 16.82 12.19 -3.77
N LEU A 204 16.55 12.75 -2.59
CA LEU A 204 15.69 13.90 -2.48
C LEU A 204 16.34 15.10 -3.18
N GLY A 205 15.61 15.71 -4.12
CA GLY A 205 16.01 16.94 -4.78
C GLY A 205 15.34 18.17 -4.16
N GLU A 206 15.01 19.15 -4.98
CA GLU A 206 14.33 20.35 -4.52
C GLU A 206 12.91 20.04 -4.02
N TRP A 207 12.59 20.51 -2.84
CA TRP A 207 11.22 20.57 -2.32
C TRP A 207 10.76 22.03 -2.29
N LYS A 208 9.94 22.41 -3.26
CA LYS A 208 9.28 23.71 -3.31
C LYS A 208 7.87 23.58 -2.73
N ARG A 209 7.72 23.99 -1.47
CA ARG A 209 6.50 23.78 -0.69
C ARG A 209 5.24 24.24 -1.44
N GLY A 210 4.23 23.37 -1.44
CA GLY A 210 2.94 23.59 -2.10
C GLY A 210 3.00 23.52 -3.63
N GLN A 211 4.15 23.24 -4.24
CA GLN A 211 4.31 23.19 -5.70
C GLN A 211 4.82 21.83 -6.18
N TYR A 212 6.00 21.39 -5.75
CA TYR A 212 6.56 20.11 -6.16
C TYR A 212 7.65 19.60 -5.22
N VAL A 213 7.92 18.30 -5.36
CA VAL A 213 9.09 17.61 -4.80
C VAL A 213 9.79 16.90 -5.95
N ASP A 214 11.11 17.09 -6.09
CA ASP A 214 11.94 16.40 -7.07
C ASP A 214 12.61 15.16 -6.43
N LEU A 215 12.60 14.04 -7.15
CA LEU A 215 13.37 12.84 -6.87
C LEU A 215 14.40 12.69 -7.97
N ILE A 216 15.68 12.72 -7.62
CA ILE A 216 16.82 12.68 -8.56
C ILE A 216 17.41 11.27 -8.57
N ARG A 217 17.62 10.68 -9.76
CA ARG A 217 18.24 9.36 -9.88
C ARG A 217 19.57 9.31 -9.10
N PHE A 218 19.76 8.24 -8.35
CA PHE A 218 21.05 7.96 -7.70
C PHE A 218 21.85 6.98 -8.57
N ASP A 219 22.83 7.49 -9.30
CA ASP A 219 23.59 6.72 -10.28
C ASP A 219 24.45 5.61 -9.63
N ASP A 220 24.92 5.80 -8.39
CA ASP A 220 25.65 4.79 -7.62
C ASP A 220 24.73 3.79 -6.88
N TYR A 221 23.43 3.79 -7.16
CA TYR A 221 22.48 2.87 -6.53
C TYR A 221 22.80 1.42 -6.88
N VAL A 222 23.00 0.59 -5.84
CA VAL A 222 23.25 -0.84 -5.99
C VAL A 222 21.91 -1.59 -5.97
N SER A 223 21.31 -1.76 -7.16
CA SER A 223 20.05 -2.52 -7.31
C SER A 223 20.24 -3.99 -6.96
N ARG A 224 19.19 -4.65 -6.45
CA ARG A 224 19.15 -6.12 -6.40
C ARG A 224 19.09 -6.68 -7.82
N THR A 225 19.45 -7.96 -7.96
CA THR A 225 19.52 -8.66 -9.27
C THR A 225 18.23 -9.39 -9.62
N GLU A 226 17.43 -9.73 -8.62
CA GLU A 226 16.14 -10.41 -8.79
C GLU A 226 15.14 -9.48 -9.48
N PRO A 227 14.15 -10.01 -10.20
CA PRO A 227 13.10 -9.19 -10.80
C PRO A 227 12.42 -8.26 -9.76
N ARG A 228 11.92 -7.11 -10.23
CA ARG A 228 11.11 -6.19 -9.40
C ARG A 228 9.94 -6.95 -8.77
N ASP A 229 9.78 -6.83 -7.46
CA ASP A 229 8.74 -7.51 -6.70
C ASP A 229 8.30 -6.63 -5.52
N GLY A 230 7.26 -5.83 -5.73
CA GLY A 230 6.80 -4.86 -4.74
C GLY A 230 7.84 -3.78 -4.44
N TYR A 231 8.23 -3.71 -3.18
CA TYR A 231 9.33 -2.87 -2.67
C TYR A 231 10.65 -3.62 -2.56
N THR A 232 10.69 -4.89 -2.98
CA THR A 232 11.91 -5.72 -3.07
C THR A 232 12.36 -5.91 -4.52
N GLY A 233 13.40 -6.73 -4.72
CA GLY A 233 13.96 -7.00 -6.03
C GLY A 233 14.60 -5.78 -6.68
N ALA A 234 14.75 -5.82 -8.00
CA ALA A 234 15.40 -4.77 -8.75
C ALA A 234 14.59 -3.47 -8.75
N LYS A 235 15.22 -2.37 -8.32
CA LYS A 235 14.66 -1.01 -8.41
C LYS A 235 15.45 -0.18 -9.43
N LYS A 236 15.40 -0.59 -10.71
CA LYS A 236 16.06 0.15 -11.79
C LYS A 236 15.38 1.49 -12.02
N VAL A 237 16.14 2.56 -12.09
CA VAL A 237 15.65 3.90 -12.41
C VAL A 237 15.93 4.19 -13.88
N GLU A 238 14.86 4.40 -14.65
CA GLU A 238 14.90 4.57 -16.11
C GLU A 238 14.65 6.04 -16.54
N VAL A 239 14.56 6.96 -15.58
CA VAL A 239 14.37 8.40 -15.77
C VAL A 239 15.43 9.17 -14.98
N ASP A 240 15.81 10.38 -15.42
CA ASP A 240 16.79 11.19 -14.69
C ASP A 240 16.21 11.78 -13.41
N LYS A 241 14.91 12.08 -13.48
CA LYS A 241 14.19 12.75 -12.41
C LYS A 241 12.71 12.41 -12.42
N VAL A 242 12.11 12.32 -11.24
CA VAL A 242 10.66 12.38 -11.06
C VAL A 242 10.31 13.70 -10.41
N ARG A 243 9.44 14.47 -11.03
CA ARG A 243 8.82 15.65 -10.41
C ARG A 243 7.42 15.30 -9.92
N VAL A 244 7.26 15.27 -8.61
CA VAL A 244 5.96 15.07 -7.95
C VAL A 244 5.31 16.43 -7.79
N ASN A 245 4.35 16.76 -8.64
CA ASN A 245 3.62 18.02 -8.62
C ASN A 245 2.48 17.96 -7.59
N ILE A 246 2.33 19.02 -6.79
CA ILE A 246 1.28 19.12 -5.77
C ILE A 246 0.06 19.80 -6.41
N ILE A 247 -0.94 18.99 -6.75
CA ILE A 247 -2.17 19.45 -7.40
C ILE A 247 -3.36 18.87 -6.64
N PRO A 248 -3.94 19.63 -5.67
CA PRO A 248 -5.08 19.17 -4.88
C PRO A 248 -6.34 18.92 -5.71
N ASP A 249 -6.63 19.79 -6.65
CA ASP A 249 -7.81 19.70 -7.51
C ASP A 249 -7.67 18.56 -8.52
N SER A 250 -8.62 17.62 -8.50
CA SER A 250 -8.59 16.44 -9.35
C SER A 250 -8.91 16.77 -10.82
N SER A 251 -9.75 17.77 -11.07
CA SER A 251 -10.07 18.22 -12.45
C SER A 251 -8.87 18.86 -13.11
N ALA A 252 -8.09 19.68 -12.37
CA ALA A 252 -6.84 20.23 -12.85
C ALA A 252 -5.79 19.13 -13.11
N ALA A 253 -5.71 18.12 -12.25
CA ALA A 253 -4.81 16.99 -12.45
C ALA A 253 -5.19 16.19 -13.71
N LYS A 254 -6.48 15.90 -13.93
CA LYS A 254 -7.00 15.26 -15.13
C LYS A 254 -6.69 16.08 -16.40
N ALA A 255 -6.95 17.38 -16.38
CA ALA A 255 -6.59 18.28 -17.50
C ALA A 255 -5.08 18.26 -17.77
N GLY A 256 -4.25 18.22 -16.72
CA GLY A 256 -2.79 18.09 -16.83
C GLY A 256 -2.35 16.78 -17.49
N LEU A 257 -3.01 15.65 -17.18
CA LEU A 257 -2.74 14.37 -17.83
C LEU A 257 -3.11 14.41 -19.32
N LEU A 258 -4.29 14.89 -19.63
CA LEU A 258 -4.81 14.96 -21.01
C LEU A 258 -4.00 15.91 -21.90
N SER A 259 -3.54 17.05 -21.37
CA SER A 259 -2.68 17.99 -22.09
C SER A 259 -1.23 17.57 -22.20
N GLY A 260 -0.79 16.54 -21.43
CA GLY A 260 0.61 16.13 -21.38
C GLY A 260 1.48 16.96 -20.43
N ALA A 261 0.90 17.80 -19.59
CA ALA A 261 1.62 18.48 -18.50
C ALA A 261 1.97 17.53 -17.35
N LEU A 262 1.21 16.44 -17.20
CA LEU A 262 1.46 15.33 -16.28
C LEU A 262 1.57 14.01 -17.07
N ASP A 263 2.35 13.09 -16.55
CA ASP A 263 2.54 11.76 -17.12
C ASP A 263 1.78 10.69 -16.34
N ILE A 264 1.63 10.87 -15.01
CA ILE A 264 0.92 9.97 -14.09
C ILE A 264 0.06 10.77 -13.12
N ILE A 265 -1.17 10.32 -12.91
CA ILE A 265 -2.05 10.78 -11.83
C ILE A 265 -2.53 9.58 -11.02
N ASN A 266 -2.50 9.70 -9.70
CA ASN A 266 -3.00 8.71 -8.75
C ASN A 266 -4.22 9.23 -7.97
N SER A 267 -4.81 8.36 -7.16
CA SER A 267 -5.97 8.69 -6.30
C SER A 267 -7.15 9.25 -7.10
N LEU A 268 -7.48 8.58 -8.21
CA LEU A 268 -8.68 8.87 -8.99
C LEU A 268 -9.93 8.41 -8.24
N SER A 269 -11.02 9.12 -8.47
CA SER A 269 -12.35 8.66 -8.11
C SER A 269 -12.92 7.74 -9.20
N VAL A 270 -13.95 6.95 -8.85
CA VAL A 270 -14.62 6.05 -9.80
C VAL A 270 -15.19 6.82 -11.02
N PRO A 271 -15.87 7.97 -10.87
CA PRO A 271 -16.32 8.77 -12.01
C PRO A 271 -15.18 9.23 -12.93
N GLU A 272 -14.02 9.60 -12.38
CA GLU A 272 -12.87 10.01 -13.19
C GLU A 272 -12.28 8.85 -14.00
N VAL A 273 -12.31 7.63 -13.46
CA VAL A 273 -11.92 6.41 -14.20
C VAL A 273 -12.83 6.22 -15.41
N GLU A 274 -14.15 6.35 -15.23
CA GLU A 274 -15.12 6.21 -16.33
C GLU A 274 -14.90 7.26 -17.42
N GLU A 275 -14.65 8.52 -17.06
CA GLU A 275 -14.34 9.57 -18.01
C GLU A 275 -13.05 9.27 -18.81
N LEU A 276 -12.01 8.79 -18.15
CA LEU A 276 -10.71 8.54 -18.76
C LEU A 276 -10.67 7.28 -19.64
N LYS A 277 -11.58 6.32 -19.47
CA LYS A 277 -11.67 5.09 -20.27
C LYS A 277 -11.72 5.35 -21.79
N SER A 278 -12.34 6.44 -22.21
CA SER A 278 -12.54 6.79 -23.63
C SER A 278 -11.33 7.46 -24.27
N HIS A 279 -10.32 7.87 -23.49
CA HIS A 279 -9.16 8.60 -24.01
C HIS A 279 -8.06 7.67 -24.52
N ALA A 280 -7.83 7.64 -25.84
CA ALA A 280 -6.89 6.76 -26.50
C ALA A 280 -5.43 6.91 -26.03
N ASP A 281 -5.04 8.11 -25.54
CA ASP A 281 -3.68 8.43 -25.09
C ASP A 281 -3.44 8.11 -23.60
N VAL A 282 -4.42 7.56 -22.91
CA VAL A 282 -4.38 7.28 -21.48
C VAL A 282 -4.59 5.80 -21.21
N LYS A 283 -3.83 5.26 -20.27
CA LYS A 283 -4.01 3.93 -19.70
C LYS A 283 -4.43 4.04 -18.24
N LEU A 284 -5.40 3.23 -17.85
CA LEU A 284 -5.84 3.09 -16.47
C LEU A 284 -5.01 2.01 -15.76
N SER A 285 -4.68 2.27 -14.51
CA SER A 285 -4.13 1.29 -13.57
C SER A 285 -5.15 1.12 -12.45
N ILE A 286 -5.88 0.01 -12.48
CA ILE A 286 -6.87 -0.37 -11.47
C ILE A 286 -6.31 -1.57 -10.74
N THR A 287 -5.94 -1.40 -9.48
CA THR A 287 -5.28 -2.43 -8.68
C THR A 287 -6.10 -2.72 -7.43
N PRO A 288 -6.42 -3.98 -7.11
CA PRO A 288 -7.12 -4.32 -5.88
C PRO A 288 -6.41 -3.73 -4.66
N ALA A 289 -7.17 -3.11 -3.75
CA ALA A 289 -6.64 -2.57 -2.49
C ALA A 289 -6.97 -3.50 -1.31
N LEU A 290 -6.28 -3.30 -0.19
CA LEU A 290 -6.49 -4.09 1.03
C LEU A 290 -7.55 -3.49 1.97
N GLY A 291 -8.11 -2.32 1.63
CA GLY A 291 -9.17 -1.70 2.43
C GLY A 291 -10.45 -2.54 2.44
N LEU A 292 -11.15 -2.58 3.57
CA LEU A 292 -12.41 -3.30 3.75
C LEU A 292 -13.56 -2.33 3.88
N THR A 293 -14.56 -2.44 3.01
CA THR A 293 -15.84 -1.75 3.13
C THR A 293 -16.91 -2.71 3.61
N GLY A 294 -17.70 -2.30 4.59
CA GLY A 294 -18.76 -3.17 5.11
C GLY A 294 -19.67 -2.52 6.14
N ILE A 295 -20.56 -3.34 6.70
CA ILE A 295 -21.53 -2.94 7.72
C ILE A 295 -21.14 -3.55 9.06
N LEU A 296 -20.74 -2.71 10.00
CA LEU A 296 -20.48 -3.10 11.39
C LEU A 296 -21.81 -3.33 12.10
N LEU A 297 -21.89 -4.38 12.90
CA LEU A 297 -23.10 -4.75 13.64
C LEU A 297 -22.78 -4.87 15.13
N GLN A 298 -23.49 -4.11 15.95
CA GLN A 298 -23.24 -4.07 17.38
C GLN A 298 -23.91 -5.27 18.08
N SER A 299 -23.13 -6.33 18.34
CA SER A 299 -23.64 -7.61 18.87
C SER A 299 -24.11 -7.54 20.34
N ASN A 300 -23.89 -6.44 21.05
CA ASN A 300 -24.46 -6.18 22.39
C ASN A 300 -25.69 -5.25 22.37
N ASP A 301 -26.11 -4.79 21.19
CA ASP A 301 -27.39 -4.06 21.05
C ASP A 301 -28.57 -4.97 21.37
N SER A 302 -29.66 -4.41 21.89
CA SER A 302 -30.84 -5.16 22.33
C SER A 302 -31.51 -5.99 21.22
N LEU A 303 -31.47 -5.51 19.97
CA LEU A 303 -32.01 -6.17 18.79
C LEU A 303 -30.95 -7.03 18.10
N LEU A 304 -29.78 -6.43 17.81
CA LEU A 304 -28.72 -7.07 17.05
C LEU A 304 -27.90 -8.11 17.82
N LYS A 305 -28.11 -8.28 19.14
CA LYS A 305 -27.54 -9.43 19.90
C LYS A 305 -28.02 -10.78 19.37
N ASP A 306 -29.23 -10.83 18.77
CA ASP A 306 -29.73 -12.04 18.11
C ASP A 306 -29.03 -12.24 16.78
N VAL A 307 -28.20 -13.28 16.70
CA VAL A 307 -27.44 -13.62 15.49
C VAL A 307 -28.32 -13.92 14.28
N ARG A 308 -29.57 -14.38 14.51
CA ARG A 308 -30.53 -14.66 13.42
C ARG A 308 -30.91 -13.39 12.68
N ILE A 309 -31.04 -12.25 13.37
CA ILE A 309 -31.31 -10.95 12.75
C ILE A 309 -30.11 -10.50 11.93
N ARG A 310 -28.89 -10.64 12.47
CA ARG A 310 -27.67 -10.28 11.74
C ARG A 310 -27.47 -11.15 10.49
N ARG A 311 -27.74 -12.48 10.60
CA ARG A 311 -27.72 -13.41 9.44
C ARG A 311 -28.79 -13.08 8.42
N ALA A 312 -30.00 -12.72 8.86
CA ALA A 312 -31.06 -12.32 7.95
C ALA A 312 -30.67 -11.07 7.14
N LEU A 313 -30.02 -10.08 7.79
CA LEU A 313 -29.46 -8.95 7.07
C LEU A 313 -28.38 -9.40 6.07
N ALA A 314 -27.42 -10.24 6.47
CA ALA A 314 -26.37 -10.71 5.56
C ALA A 314 -26.93 -11.46 4.35
N LEU A 315 -27.93 -12.35 4.56
CA LEU A 315 -28.61 -13.12 3.50
C LEU A 315 -29.54 -12.26 2.63
N SER A 316 -29.91 -11.06 3.05
CA SER A 316 -30.69 -10.14 2.22
C SER A 316 -29.85 -9.45 1.13
N LEU A 317 -28.52 -9.46 1.25
CA LEU A 317 -27.62 -8.68 0.41
C LEU A 317 -27.06 -9.50 -0.75
N ASP A 318 -27.03 -8.90 -1.94
CA ASP A 318 -26.16 -9.29 -3.03
C ASP A 318 -24.91 -8.38 -2.99
N THR A 319 -23.84 -8.89 -2.40
CA THR A 319 -22.60 -8.12 -2.21
C THR A 319 -21.87 -7.86 -3.54
N ARG A 320 -22.08 -8.69 -4.57
CA ARG A 320 -21.53 -8.47 -5.91
C ARG A 320 -22.24 -7.30 -6.58
N GLU A 321 -23.58 -7.30 -6.56
CA GLU A 321 -24.36 -6.18 -7.09
C GLU A 321 -24.00 -4.87 -6.38
N ILE A 322 -23.85 -4.89 -5.04
CA ILE A 322 -23.44 -3.70 -4.29
C ILE A 322 -22.05 -3.22 -4.77
N ALA A 323 -21.08 -4.12 -4.89
CA ALA A 323 -19.74 -3.75 -5.36
C ALA A 323 -19.76 -3.20 -6.79
N ASP A 324 -20.49 -3.85 -7.69
CA ASP A 324 -20.58 -3.46 -9.11
C ASP A 324 -21.26 -2.10 -9.29
N VAL A 325 -22.38 -1.86 -8.60
CA VAL A 325 -23.11 -0.60 -8.70
C VAL A 325 -22.33 0.56 -8.07
N VAL A 326 -21.80 0.36 -6.86
CA VAL A 326 -21.13 1.43 -6.12
C VAL A 326 -19.76 1.75 -6.70
N MET A 327 -19.02 0.74 -7.14
CA MET A 327 -17.64 0.87 -7.60
C MET A 327 -17.49 0.74 -9.11
N GLN A 328 -18.58 0.62 -9.85
CA GLN A 328 -18.61 0.57 -11.33
C GLN A 328 -17.58 -0.42 -11.92
N GLY A 329 -17.51 -1.62 -11.33
CA GLY A 329 -16.59 -2.69 -11.74
C GLY A 329 -15.13 -2.47 -11.32
N THR A 330 -14.80 -1.45 -10.53
CA THR A 330 -13.43 -1.23 -10.04
C THR A 330 -13.14 -1.92 -8.70
N ALA A 331 -14.12 -2.57 -8.06
CA ALA A 331 -13.94 -3.31 -6.81
C ALA A 331 -14.36 -4.78 -6.97
N ARG A 332 -14.01 -5.60 -5.98
CA ARG A 332 -14.40 -7.01 -5.92
C ARG A 332 -15.11 -7.30 -4.62
N ALA A 333 -16.28 -7.97 -4.70
CA ALA A 333 -16.99 -8.45 -3.53
C ALA A 333 -16.09 -9.37 -2.69
N ASN A 334 -16.19 -9.25 -1.38
CA ASN A 334 -15.43 -10.05 -0.41
C ASN A 334 -16.34 -10.38 0.77
N ASN A 335 -16.20 -11.58 1.34
CA ASN A 335 -16.93 -12.03 2.52
C ASN A 335 -16.02 -12.10 3.78
N SER A 336 -14.73 -11.91 3.61
CA SER A 336 -13.74 -12.15 4.67
C SER A 336 -13.20 -10.84 5.27
N ALA A 337 -12.80 -10.89 6.53
CA ALA A 337 -11.95 -9.87 7.15
C ALA A 337 -10.56 -9.81 6.50
N LEU A 338 -10.13 -10.89 5.82
CA LEU A 338 -8.92 -10.89 5.02
C LEU A 338 -9.21 -10.33 3.62
N PRO A 339 -8.47 -9.31 3.16
CA PRO A 339 -8.60 -8.80 1.81
C PRO A 339 -8.22 -9.86 0.75
N ILE A 340 -8.86 -9.80 -0.41
CA ILE A 340 -8.59 -10.71 -1.55
C ILE A 340 -7.11 -10.68 -1.99
N GLY A 341 -6.41 -9.55 -1.82
CA GLY A 341 -4.98 -9.44 -2.12
C GLY A 341 -4.05 -9.99 -1.04
N SER A 342 -4.57 -10.54 0.06
CA SER A 342 -3.75 -11.15 1.11
C SER A 342 -3.24 -12.52 0.67
N PRO A 343 -1.97 -12.89 0.94
CA PRO A 343 -1.45 -14.23 0.66
C PRO A 343 -2.13 -15.33 1.50
N PHE A 344 -2.90 -14.94 2.52
CA PHE A 344 -3.69 -15.84 3.36
C PHE A 344 -5.17 -15.89 2.98
N HIS A 345 -5.58 -15.19 1.90
CA HIS A 345 -6.91 -15.31 1.37
C HIS A 345 -6.99 -16.53 0.43
N GLY A 346 -7.72 -17.53 0.83
CA GLY A 346 -7.84 -18.80 0.12
C GLY A 346 -9.29 -19.23 -0.09
N PRO A 347 -9.52 -20.48 -0.50
CA PRO A 347 -10.87 -21.00 -0.74
C PRO A 347 -11.80 -20.99 0.49
N VAL A 348 -11.25 -20.91 1.69
CA VAL A 348 -12.02 -20.79 2.93
C VAL A 348 -12.56 -19.36 3.05
N GLU A 349 -11.74 -18.35 2.79
CA GLU A 349 -12.10 -16.94 2.83
C GLU A 349 -13.07 -16.52 1.73
N ASP A 350 -13.12 -17.26 0.62
CA ASP A 350 -14.12 -17.07 -0.44
C ASP A 350 -15.54 -17.51 -0.01
N GLN A 351 -15.62 -18.36 1.02
CA GLN A 351 -16.92 -18.79 1.55
C GLN A 351 -17.57 -17.66 2.33
N GLY A 352 -18.90 -17.54 2.21
CA GLY A 352 -19.64 -16.50 2.93
C GLY A 352 -21.12 -16.53 2.62
N TYR A 353 -21.77 -15.39 2.78
CA TYR A 353 -23.19 -15.27 2.51
C TYR A 353 -23.44 -15.15 1.01
N THR A 354 -24.37 -15.96 0.52
CA THR A 354 -25.02 -15.77 -0.77
C THR A 354 -26.45 -15.30 -0.50
N GLN A 355 -26.95 -14.34 -1.27
CA GLN A 355 -28.30 -13.84 -1.10
C GLN A 355 -29.31 -14.98 -1.09
N ASP A 356 -30.13 -15.04 -0.03
CA ASP A 356 -31.26 -15.98 0.13
C ASP A 356 -32.40 -15.27 0.86
N ILE A 357 -33.28 -14.68 0.07
CA ILE A 357 -34.44 -13.92 0.55
C ILE A 357 -35.39 -14.79 1.37
N ALA A 358 -35.57 -16.05 0.98
CA ALA A 358 -36.48 -16.97 1.67
C ALA A 358 -35.95 -17.32 3.06
N GLN A 359 -34.67 -17.67 3.15
CA GLN A 359 -34.02 -17.98 4.42
C GLN A 359 -33.91 -16.74 5.32
N ALA A 360 -33.63 -15.57 4.75
CA ALA A 360 -33.60 -14.32 5.52
C ALA A 360 -34.96 -14.05 6.20
N ARG A 361 -36.05 -14.15 5.45
CA ARG A 361 -37.41 -14.00 6.01
C ARG A 361 -37.74 -15.04 7.08
N LYS A 362 -37.34 -16.29 6.88
CA LYS A 362 -37.53 -17.36 7.86
C LYS A 362 -36.81 -17.04 9.17
N LEU A 363 -35.54 -16.59 9.11
CA LEU A 363 -34.78 -16.22 10.29
C LEU A 363 -35.40 -15.05 11.05
N LEU A 364 -35.99 -14.06 10.36
CA LEU A 364 -36.67 -12.94 11.01
C LEU A 364 -37.92 -13.40 11.77
N VAL A 365 -38.70 -14.33 11.19
CA VAL A 365 -39.86 -14.93 11.88
C VAL A 365 -39.39 -15.72 13.11
N GLU A 366 -38.37 -16.57 12.97
CA GLU A 366 -37.81 -17.36 14.08
C GLU A 366 -37.22 -16.47 15.20
N ALA A 367 -36.65 -15.32 14.85
CA ALA A 367 -36.14 -14.33 15.80
C ALA A 367 -37.26 -13.50 16.46
N GLY A 368 -38.50 -13.62 15.99
CA GLY A 368 -39.63 -12.82 16.49
C GLY A 368 -39.52 -11.33 16.13
N TYR A 369 -38.86 -11.01 15.01
CA TYR A 369 -38.72 -9.62 14.55
C TYR A 369 -40.09 -9.03 14.16
N LYS A 370 -40.40 -7.82 14.65
CA LYS A 370 -41.70 -7.16 14.48
C LYS A 370 -41.61 -5.79 13.79
N GLY A 371 -40.56 -5.58 12.99
CA GLY A 371 -40.39 -4.33 12.27
C GLY A 371 -39.69 -3.21 13.09
N GLN A 372 -38.97 -3.53 14.17
CA GLN A 372 -38.17 -2.56 14.91
C GLN A 372 -37.09 -2.01 13.98
N PRO A 373 -36.90 -0.68 13.91
CA PRO A 373 -35.89 -0.11 13.04
C PRO A 373 -34.47 -0.39 13.55
N ILE A 374 -33.57 -0.70 12.63
CA ILE A 374 -32.13 -0.74 12.85
C ILE A 374 -31.57 0.61 12.40
N LYS A 375 -31.02 1.40 13.32
CA LYS A 375 -30.36 2.65 12.98
C LYS A 375 -28.97 2.37 12.46
N MET A 376 -28.69 2.79 11.21
CA MET A 376 -27.41 2.62 10.57
C MET A 376 -26.75 3.97 10.33
N ILE A 377 -25.61 4.21 10.96
CA ILE A 377 -24.81 5.41 10.77
C ILE A 377 -24.06 5.31 9.43
N ALA A 378 -24.05 6.41 8.66
CA ALA A 378 -23.25 6.56 7.45
C ALA A 378 -22.72 8.00 7.32
N ASN A 379 -21.72 8.23 6.47
CA ASN A 379 -21.20 9.56 6.14
C ASN A 379 -21.07 9.75 4.63
N LYS A 380 -21.10 11.00 4.18
CA LYS A 380 -20.94 11.37 2.76
C LYS A 380 -19.51 11.76 2.38
N ARG A 381 -18.56 11.72 3.31
CA ARG A 381 -17.14 11.98 3.01
C ARG A 381 -16.59 10.97 2.00
N TYR A 382 -17.00 9.71 2.15
CA TYR A 382 -16.70 8.63 1.22
C TYR A 382 -18.00 8.22 0.56
N SER A 383 -18.25 8.70 -0.67
CA SER A 383 -19.52 8.45 -1.40
C SER A 383 -19.84 6.97 -1.47
N PHE A 384 -18.87 6.13 -1.79
CA PHE A 384 -19.05 4.68 -1.91
C PHE A 384 -19.54 4.02 -0.61
N VAL A 385 -19.17 4.56 0.57
CA VAL A 385 -19.68 4.05 1.86
C VAL A 385 -21.15 4.42 2.05
N PHE A 386 -21.52 5.66 1.71
CA PHE A 386 -22.89 6.12 1.79
C PHE A 386 -23.80 5.38 0.79
N ASP A 387 -23.36 5.25 -0.46
CA ASP A 387 -24.10 4.57 -1.52
C ASP A 387 -24.31 3.09 -1.19
N SER A 388 -23.29 2.43 -0.59
CA SER A 388 -23.43 1.08 -0.06
C SER A 388 -24.50 1.00 1.03
N ALA A 389 -24.57 1.96 1.94
CA ALA A 389 -25.58 1.99 2.99
C ALA A 389 -27.00 2.09 2.41
N VAL A 390 -27.18 2.89 1.36
CA VAL A 390 -28.49 3.04 0.66
C VAL A 390 -28.91 1.72 -0.01
N LEU A 391 -27.99 1.03 -0.70
CA LEU A 391 -28.29 -0.26 -1.31
C LEU A 391 -28.60 -1.34 -0.26
N VAL A 392 -27.83 -1.38 0.83
CA VAL A 392 -28.11 -2.29 1.97
C VAL A 392 -29.49 -2.03 2.56
N GLN A 393 -29.89 -0.76 2.73
CA GLN A 393 -31.24 -0.40 3.20
C GLN A 393 -32.31 -0.94 2.25
N ALA A 394 -32.16 -0.73 0.95
CA ALA A 394 -33.12 -1.17 -0.06
C ALA A 394 -33.27 -2.70 -0.11
N MET A 395 -32.13 -3.43 -0.11
CA MET A 395 -32.13 -4.90 -0.12
C MET A 395 -32.69 -5.49 1.18
N ALA A 396 -32.36 -4.90 2.33
CA ALA A 396 -32.91 -5.31 3.63
C ALA A 396 -34.43 -5.13 3.70
N GLN A 397 -34.98 -4.08 3.08
CA GLN A 397 -36.41 -3.83 3.02
C GLN A 397 -37.15 -4.96 2.25
N ALA A 398 -36.54 -5.55 1.24
CA ALA A 398 -37.11 -6.64 0.46
C ALA A 398 -37.41 -7.90 1.29
N VAL A 399 -36.70 -8.11 2.41
CA VAL A 399 -36.95 -9.20 3.36
C VAL A 399 -37.80 -8.78 4.56
N GLY A 400 -38.17 -7.49 4.67
CA GLY A 400 -38.95 -6.94 5.76
C GLY A 400 -38.13 -6.36 6.92
N LEU A 401 -36.78 -6.25 6.78
CA LEU A 401 -35.95 -5.52 7.73
C LEU A 401 -36.09 -4.02 7.51
N LYS A 402 -36.29 -3.27 8.58
CA LYS A 402 -36.35 -1.82 8.54
C LYS A 402 -35.01 -1.21 8.94
N ILE A 403 -34.33 -0.57 8.01
CA ILE A 403 -33.09 0.19 8.28
C ILE A 403 -33.39 1.68 8.16
N GLU A 404 -32.93 2.47 9.14
CA GLU A 404 -33.00 3.93 9.15
C GLU A 404 -31.57 4.49 9.10
N ILE A 405 -31.23 5.18 8.01
CA ILE A 405 -29.88 5.75 7.83
C ILE A 405 -29.79 7.09 8.58
N GLU A 406 -28.85 7.18 9.51
CA GLU A 406 -28.44 8.41 10.19
C GLU A 406 -27.15 8.93 9.55
N VAL A 407 -27.22 10.09 8.90
CA VAL A 407 -26.05 10.69 8.22
C VAL A 407 -25.31 11.61 9.19
N LEU A 408 -24.06 11.29 9.49
CA LEU A 408 -23.20 12.07 10.37
C LEU A 408 -21.98 12.61 9.61
N ASP A 409 -21.35 13.65 10.15
CA ASP A 409 -19.99 14.00 9.73
C ASP A 409 -18.99 12.94 10.18
N TRP A 410 -17.81 12.90 9.52
CA TRP A 410 -16.82 11.87 9.78
C TRP A 410 -16.25 11.88 11.21
N ALA A 411 -16.05 13.05 11.80
CA ALA A 411 -15.49 13.16 13.15
C ALA A 411 -16.47 12.61 14.19
N THR A 412 -17.76 12.94 14.07
CA THR A 412 -18.84 12.42 14.90
C THR A 412 -19.01 10.92 14.73
N GLN A 413 -18.94 10.42 13.48
CA GLN A 413 -19.01 8.97 13.25
C GLN A 413 -17.84 8.23 13.91
N LEU A 414 -16.60 8.76 13.81
CA LEU A 414 -15.43 8.17 14.45
C LEU A 414 -15.53 8.19 15.99
N ASP A 415 -16.07 9.25 16.57
CA ASP A 415 -16.32 9.32 18.02
C ASP A 415 -17.30 8.22 18.45
N ARG A 416 -18.44 8.11 17.73
CA ARG A 416 -19.44 7.06 17.98
C ARG A 416 -18.85 5.65 17.78
N TYR A 417 -18.06 5.43 16.72
CA TYR A 417 -17.34 4.19 16.51
C TYR A 417 -16.40 3.85 17.67
N SER A 418 -15.61 4.82 18.11
CA SER A 418 -14.62 4.62 19.18
C SER A 418 -15.27 4.25 20.51
N LYS A 419 -16.46 4.78 20.78
CA LYS A 419 -17.27 4.51 21.97
C LYS A 419 -18.15 3.24 21.85
N GLY A 420 -18.26 2.65 20.64
CA GLY A 420 -19.20 1.57 20.37
C GLY A 420 -20.67 2.00 20.43
N ASP A 421 -20.96 3.31 20.30
CA ASP A 421 -22.28 3.91 20.42
C ASP A 421 -23.03 3.94 19.08
N TYR A 422 -23.44 2.77 18.59
CA TYR A 422 -24.23 2.59 17.38
C TYR A 422 -24.91 1.20 17.37
N GLN A 423 -25.97 1.02 16.57
CA GLN A 423 -26.54 -0.30 16.28
C GLN A 423 -25.85 -0.92 15.05
N ALA A 424 -25.92 -0.23 13.91
CA ALA A 424 -25.20 -0.59 12.70
C ALA A 424 -24.44 0.61 12.15
N MET A 425 -23.36 0.38 11.40
CA MET A 425 -22.56 1.45 10.83
C MET A 425 -21.96 1.03 9.50
N ALA A 426 -22.22 1.78 8.44
CA ALA A 426 -21.47 1.66 7.20
C ALA A 426 -20.07 2.26 7.40
N PHE A 427 -19.03 1.48 7.15
CA PHE A 427 -17.68 1.83 7.51
C PHE A 427 -16.64 1.31 6.51
N VAL A 428 -15.49 1.99 6.46
CA VAL A 428 -14.33 1.55 5.69
C VAL A 428 -13.10 1.49 6.60
N TYR A 429 -12.43 0.35 6.58
CA TYR A 429 -11.13 0.16 7.23
C TYR A 429 -10.00 0.37 6.23
N SER A 430 -8.95 1.06 6.66
CA SER A 430 -7.72 1.19 5.86
C SER A 430 -7.00 -0.16 5.72
N ALA A 431 -6.18 -0.25 4.68
CA ALA A 431 -5.36 -1.44 4.39
C ALA A 431 -4.56 -1.93 5.59
N ARG A 432 -4.45 -3.25 5.71
CA ARG A 432 -3.57 -3.96 6.64
C ARG A 432 -2.77 -5.01 5.86
N LEU A 433 -1.45 -4.90 5.93
CA LEU A 433 -0.56 -5.80 5.18
C LEU A 433 -0.41 -7.16 5.86
N ASP A 434 -0.42 -7.22 7.20
CA ASP A 434 -0.47 -8.50 7.90
C ASP A 434 -1.93 -8.90 8.22
N PRO A 435 -2.33 -10.14 7.93
CA PRO A 435 -3.70 -10.62 8.15
C PRO A 435 -4.12 -10.62 9.62
N SER A 436 -3.21 -10.84 10.56
CA SER A 436 -3.53 -10.72 12.00
C SER A 436 -4.03 -9.32 12.33
N LEU A 437 -3.48 -8.28 11.69
CA LEU A 437 -3.90 -6.90 11.92
C LEU A 437 -5.29 -6.60 11.32
N SER A 438 -5.70 -7.32 10.27
CA SER A 438 -7.06 -7.23 9.73
C SER A 438 -8.08 -7.76 10.74
N PHE A 439 -7.82 -8.91 11.34
CA PHE A 439 -8.67 -9.43 12.42
C PHE A 439 -8.57 -8.60 13.69
N GLU A 440 -7.38 -8.08 14.04
CA GLU A 440 -7.18 -7.21 15.22
C GLU A 440 -8.09 -5.98 15.18
N MET A 441 -8.29 -5.37 14.03
CA MET A 441 -9.20 -4.22 13.90
C MET A 441 -10.60 -4.52 14.43
N LEU A 442 -11.06 -5.76 14.26
CA LEU A 442 -12.44 -6.19 14.52
C LEU A 442 -12.60 -6.88 15.88
N THR A 443 -11.56 -7.63 16.31
CA THR A 443 -11.63 -8.62 17.41
C THR A 443 -11.07 -8.05 18.70
N GLY A 444 -11.81 -8.20 19.78
CA GLY A 444 -11.37 -7.82 21.13
C GLY A 444 -12.53 -7.71 22.13
N PRO A 445 -12.23 -7.66 23.43
CA PRO A 445 -13.22 -7.58 24.49
C PRO A 445 -13.90 -6.19 24.49
N LYS A 446 -15.19 -6.13 24.19
CA LYS A 446 -15.97 -4.88 24.13
C LYS A 446 -15.98 -4.11 25.47
N ALA A 447 -15.88 -4.82 26.58
CA ALA A 447 -15.86 -4.20 27.90
C ALA A 447 -14.70 -3.21 28.09
N THR A 448 -13.54 -3.48 27.50
CA THR A 448 -12.35 -2.63 27.58
C THR A 448 -11.99 -1.95 26.25
N GLN A 449 -12.52 -2.45 25.15
CA GLN A 449 -12.29 -1.96 23.79
C GLN A 449 -13.63 -1.80 23.04
N PRO A 450 -14.48 -0.83 23.40
CA PRO A 450 -15.86 -0.73 22.88
C PRO A 450 -15.95 -0.58 21.37
N ARG A 451 -14.91 -0.10 20.69
CA ARG A 451 -14.83 -0.01 19.22
C ARG A 451 -14.79 -1.38 18.50
N LYS A 452 -14.43 -2.46 19.22
CA LYS A 452 -14.33 -3.80 18.62
C LYS A 452 -15.72 -4.35 18.35
N VAL A 453 -15.91 -4.91 17.16
CA VAL A 453 -17.22 -5.44 16.76
C VAL A 453 -17.37 -6.92 17.08
N TRP A 454 -16.27 -7.66 17.22
CA TRP A 454 -16.25 -9.09 17.44
C TRP A 454 -15.64 -9.45 18.81
N ASP A 455 -16.52 -9.61 19.80
CA ASP A 455 -16.17 -10.03 21.16
C ASP A 455 -16.41 -11.55 21.30
N ASN A 456 -15.47 -12.33 20.77
CA ASN A 456 -15.47 -13.79 20.86
C ASN A 456 -14.14 -14.25 21.48
N PRO A 457 -14.13 -14.85 22.69
CA PRO A 457 -12.91 -15.23 23.39
C PRO A 457 -12.03 -16.23 22.62
N GLU A 458 -12.65 -17.17 21.88
CA GLU A 458 -11.89 -18.14 21.10
C GLU A 458 -11.23 -17.46 19.89
N ALA A 459 -11.91 -16.51 19.23
CA ALA A 459 -11.33 -15.71 18.16
C ALA A 459 -10.18 -14.82 18.67
N GLN A 460 -10.31 -14.27 19.88
CA GLN A 460 -9.24 -13.49 20.53
C GLN A 460 -8.00 -14.35 20.80
N GLU A 461 -8.19 -15.58 21.26
CA GLU A 461 -7.07 -16.51 21.50
C GLU A 461 -6.42 -16.94 20.19
N MET A 462 -7.18 -17.29 19.15
CA MET A 462 -6.65 -17.62 17.82
C MET A 462 -5.87 -16.44 17.21
N LEU A 463 -6.40 -15.22 17.35
CA LEU A 463 -5.70 -14.00 16.94
C LEU A 463 -4.36 -13.86 17.66
N ARG A 464 -4.34 -14.04 18.99
CA ARG A 464 -3.11 -13.98 19.77
C ARG A 464 -2.09 -15.02 19.28
N GLN A 465 -2.53 -16.26 19.03
CA GLN A 465 -1.66 -17.33 18.52
C GLN A 465 -1.11 -16.97 17.12
N SER A 466 -1.93 -16.41 16.23
CA SER A 466 -1.50 -16.03 14.89
C SER A 466 -0.42 -14.93 14.88
N MET A 467 -0.37 -14.10 15.94
CA MET A 467 0.66 -13.06 16.12
C MET A 467 1.96 -13.60 16.71
N LEU A 468 1.94 -14.78 17.35
CA LEU A 468 3.11 -15.36 18.01
C LEU A 468 3.86 -16.38 17.14
N THR A 469 3.18 -17.06 16.21
CA THR A 469 3.81 -18.07 15.37
C THR A 469 4.24 -17.53 14.03
N THR A 470 5.46 -17.86 13.61
CA THR A 470 6.00 -17.58 12.26
C THR A 470 5.71 -18.71 11.26
N ASP A 471 5.15 -19.84 11.71
CA ASP A 471 4.76 -20.97 10.86
C ASP A 471 3.54 -20.59 10.01
N THR A 472 3.75 -20.43 8.70
CA THR A 472 2.74 -19.99 7.75
C THR A 472 1.54 -20.95 7.69
N ALA A 473 1.76 -22.26 7.77
CA ALA A 473 0.67 -23.24 7.71
C ALA A 473 -0.20 -23.19 8.97
N LYS A 474 0.41 -23.02 10.14
CA LYS A 474 -0.34 -22.81 11.39
C LYS A 474 -1.11 -21.48 11.37
N ARG A 475 -0.51 -20.40 10.84
CA ARG A 475 -1.20 -19.12 10.70
C ARG A 475 -2.41 -19.26 9.78
N GLN A 476 -2.26 -19.93 8.62
CA GLN A 476 -3.39 -20.16 7.70
C GLN A 476 -4.52 -20.91 8.40
N ALA A 477 -4.24 -22.01 9.10
CA ALA A 477 -5.25 -22.77 9.81
C ALA A 477 -6.00 -21.95 10.86
N LEU A 478 -5.30 -21.03 11.56
CA LEU A 478 -5.92 -20.10 12.51
C LEU A 478 -6.83 -19.10 11.80
N PHE A 479 -6.40 -18.53 10.68
CA PHE A 479 -7.22 -17.58 9.91
C PHE A 479 -8.44 -18.26 9.29
N ASP A 480 -8.30 -19.46 8.75
CA ASP A 480 -9.42 -20.24 8.23
C ASP A 480 -10.49 -20.48 9.31
N GLU A 481 -10.09 -20.86 10.52
CA GLU A 481 -11.04 -21.09 11.61
C GLU A 481 -11.64 -19.78 12.13
N MET A 482 -10.84 -18.70 12.21
CA MET A 482 -11.36 -17.38 12.55
C MET A 482 -12.39 -16.91 11.51
N HIS A 483 -12.16 -17.16 10.23
CA HIS A 483 -13.11 -16.81 9.17
C HIS A 483 -14.43 -17.58 9.32
N ARG A 484 -14.39 -18.91 9.53
CA ARG A 484 -15.62 -19.72 9.74
C ARG A 484 -16.45 -19.18 10.90
N ARG A 485 -15.80 -18.82 12.01
CA ARG A 485 -16.48 -18.21 13.17
C ARG A 485 -16.98 -16.81 12.89
N PHE A 486 -16.22 -16.01 12.15
CA PHE A 486 -16.62 -14.67 11.74
C PHE A 486 -17.92 -14.71 10.93
N ILE A 487 -18.02 -15.64 9.96
CA ILE A 487 -19.26 -15.87 9.21
C ILE A 487 -20.38 -16.39 10.13
N ALA A 488 -20.09 -17.29 11.06
CA ALA A 488 -21.09 -17.81 11.99
C ALA A 488 -21.66 -16.74 12.94
N ASP A 489 -20.82 -15.83 13.42
CA ASP A 489 -21.18 -14.81 14.41
C ASP A 489 -21.72 -13.50 13.81
N VAL A 490 -21.41 -13.22 12.54
CA VAL A 490 -21.81 -11.99 11.80
C VAL A 490 -21.54 -10.70 12.57
N PRO A 491 -20.33 -10.43 13.04
CA PRO A 491 -20.03 -9.16 13.73
C PRO A 491 -19.97 -7.98 12.74
N MET A 492 -19.64 -8.28 11.50
CA MET A 492 -19.59 -7.36 10.37
C MET A 492 -20.00 -8.09 9.10
N ILE A 493 -20.71 -7.43 8.21
CA ILE A 493 -20.90 -7.89 6.85
C ILE A 493 -19.88 -7.17 5.99
N VAL A 494 -18.88 -7.89 5.50
CA VAL A 494 -17.94 -7.36 4.51
C VAL A 494 -18.64 -7.28 3.17
N LEU A 495 -18.51 -6.18 2.46
CA LEU A 495 -19.14 -5.97 1.15
C LEU A 495 -18.12 -6.14 0.03
N PHE A 496 -17.01 -5.42 0.10
CA PHE A 496 -15.97 -5.48 -0.93
C PHE A 496 -14.61 -4.92 -0.45
N ASN A 497 -13.57 -5.26 -1.20
CA ASN A 497 -12.32 -4.52 -1.21
C ASN A 497 -12.37 -3.49 -2.34
N GLY A 498 -11.95 -2.26 -2.06
CA GLY A 498 -11.80 -1.21 -3.06
C GLY A 498 -10.60 -1.44 -3.98
N SER A 499 -10.27 -0.43 -4.76
CA SER A 499 -9.08 -0.44 -5.62
C SER A 499 -8.30 0.88 -5.52
N GLU A 500 -7.00 0.78 -5.73
CA GLU A 500 -6.15 1.92 -6.02
C GLU A 500 -6.32 2.28 -7.50
N LEU A 501 -6.75 3.50 -7.75
CA LEU A 501 -7.12 4.00 -9.07
C LEU A 501 -6.11 5.04 -9.53
N ALA A 502 -5.44 4.78 -10.65
CA ALA A 502 -4.47 5.67 -11.25
C ALA A 502 -4.63 5.69 -12.78
N ALA A 503 -4.07 6.72 -13.41
CA ALA A 503 -3.97 6.78 -14.86
C ALA A 503 -2.60 7.32 -15.27
N HIS A 504 -2.13 6.91 -16.43
CA HIS A 504 -0.88 7.38 -17.01
C HIS A 504 -0.98 7.50 -18.54
N ARG A 505 -0.13 8.33 -19.13
CA ARG A 505 -0.05 8.47 -20.58
C ARG A 505 0.54 7.24 -21.24
N ASN A 506 0.23 7.02 -22.51
CA ASN A 506 0.71 5.86 -23.28
C ASN A 506 2.23 5.79 -23.44
N ASN A 507 2.94 6.93 -23.40
CA ASN A 507 4.39 6.98 -23.44
C ASN A 507 5.06 6.57 -22.11
N VAL A 508 4.30 6.41 -21.02
CA VAL A 508 4.79 5.86 -19.76
C VAL A 508 4.73 4.34 -19.83
N LYS A 509 5.88 3.69 -19.63
CA LYS A 509 6.00 2.23 -19.61
C LYS A 509 6.40 1.76 -18.21
N GLY A 510 5.97 0.56 -17.84
CA GLY A 510 6.34 -0.11 -16.59
C GLY A 510 5.65 0.42 -15.34
N TYR A 511 4.79 1.45 -15.44
CA TYR A 511 3.97 1.89 -14.32
C TYR A 511 2.88 0.86 -14.01
N ALA A 512 2.75 0.52 -12.72
CA ALA A 512 1.66 -0.29 -12.20
C ALA A 512 1.34 0.17 -10.78
N GLY A 513 0.05 0.25 -10.45
CA GLY A 513 -0.40 0.41 -9.08
C GLY A 513 0.02 -0.77 -8.21
N TRP A 514 -0.30 -0.71 -6.94
CA TRP A 514 -0.09 -1.80 -5.98
C TRP A 514 -1.22 -1.79 -4.94
N LEU A 515 -1.29 -2.84 -4.14
CA LEU A 515 -2.28 -3.02 -3.06
C LEU A 515 -2.25 -1.91 -1.99
N TYR A 516 -1.20 -1.08 -2.00
CA TYR A 516 -1.00 0.05 -1.12
C TYR A 516 -0.95 1.36 -1.92
N PRO A 517 -1.44 2.50 -1.39
CA PRO A 517 -1.72 3.70 -2.21
C PRO A 517 -0.48 4.47 -2.71
N GLN A 518 0.74 4.13 -2.27
CA GLN A 518 1.93 4.83 -2.70
C GLN A 518 2.35 4.40 -4.11
N PRO A 519 2.52 5.35 -5.06
CA PRO A 519 3.05 5.04 -6.38
C PRO A 519 4.51 4.61 -6.31
N ARG A 520 4.94 3.81 -7.27
CA ARG A 520 6.33 3.33 -7.41
C ARG A 520 6.85 3.77 -8.76
N PHE A 521 7.99 4.50 -8.78
CA PHE A 521 8.57 5.07 -9.99
C PHE A 521 9.83 4.34 -10.50
N TRP A 522 10.36 3.34 -9.77
CA TRP A 522 11.39 2.44 -10.30
C TRP A 522 10.78 1.47 -11.32
N GLY A 523 11.55 1.15 -12.36
CA GLY A 523 11.06 0.36 -13.50
C GLY A 523 10.08 1.12 -14.39
N VAL A 524 10.00 2.45 -14.28
CA VAL A 524 9.16 3.32 -15.10
C VAL A 524 10.03 4.12 -16.06
N SER A 525 9.69 4.06 -17.36
CA SER A 525 10.38 4.79 -18.42
C SER A 525 9.43 5.65 -19.25
N LEU A 526 10.00 6.64 -19.96
CA LEU A 526 9.31 7.46 -20.97
C LEU A 526 9.77 7.01 -22.37
N GLN A 527 8.83 6.76 -23.29
CA GLN A 527 9.09 6.36 -24.68
C GLN A 527 8.44 7.31 -25.68
#